data_b05cd40103ad76274cc6c8e6fa670ea8
#
_entry.id   b05cd40103ad76274cc6c8e6fa670ea8
#
_cell.length_a   1.000
_cell.length_b   1.000
_cell.length_c   1.000
_cell.angle_alpha   90.00
_cell.angle_beta   90.00
_cell.angle_gamma   90.00
#
_symmetry.space_group_name_H-M   'P 1'
#
loop_
_entity.id
_entity.type
_entity.pdbx_description
1 polymer ?
#
loop_
_entity_poly.entity_id
_entity_poly.type
_entity_poly.pdbx_seq_one_letter_code
_entity_poly.pdbx_strand_id
1 'polypeptide(L)'
;MKKVHLLTLIALIMLGLSGCEKAKVTNEASADVFVKSIKNAQGVTVYTAIHSVFSYNPMKSVSVTSPGGAPLQLTNFENGGNSFFNEPAVTDYSTTAPASGAYTYLVKFNDGEEITYTNSLATAALLPANITSLAKTASGDSVYIKWDAIPSSHAYQLKVMKGTKQAYYQPAFADGSVPLKPNLRLGFRLNQLTGEGSGTYTFELTGLLFESTTYDYLQAISTSTQNIEL
;
A
#
# COMPACT_ATOMS: atom_id res chain seq x y z
N MET A 1 28.76 61.57 27.46
CA MET A 1 28.96 60.11 27.49
C MET A 1 27.64 59.29 27.62
N LYS A 2 26.57 59.74 28.28
CA LYS A 2 25.31 58.97 28.47
C LYS A 2 24.48 58.78 27.17
N LYS A 3 24.61 59.62 26.14
CA LYS A 3 23.82 59.50 24.89
C LYS A 3 24.35 58.45 23.91
N VAL A 4 25.65 58.09 23.99
CA VAL A 4 26.28 57.12 23.10
C VAL A 4 25.86 55.66 23.50
N HIS A 5 25.73 55.41 24.81
CA HIS A 5 25.32 54.06 25.30
C HIS A 5 23.86 53.72 24.97
N LEU A 6 22.99 54.73 24.89
CA LEU A 6 21.57 54.52 24.54
C LEU A 6 21.42 54.13 23.05
N LEU A 7 22.17 54.74 22.14
CA LEU A 7 22.17 54.43 20.71
C LEU A 7 22.74 53.01 20.44
N THR A 8 23.78 52.61 21.16
CA THR A 8 24.36 51.22 21.05
C THR A 8 23.40 50.14 21.56
N LEU A 9 22.66 50.44 22.63
CA LEU A 9 21.66 49.54 23.19
C LEU A 9 20.48 49.34 22.23
N ILE A 10 20.00 50.40 21.60
CA ILE A 10 18.90 50.32 20.61
C ILE A 10 19.36 49.55 19.34
N ALA A 11 20.59 49.73 18.89
CA ALA A 11 21.14 49.01 17.74
C ALA A 11 21.28 47.48 18.06
N LEU A 12 21.65 47.13 19.29
CA LEU A 12 21.74 45.70 19.69
C LEU A 12 20.35 45.03 19.78
N ILE A 13 19.31 45.77 20.22
CA ILE A 13 17.94 45.26 20.27
C ILE A 13 17.36 45.11 18.85
N MET A 14 17.67 45.97 17.92
CA MET A 14 17.24 45.86 16.52
C MET A 14 17.89 44.68 15.80
N LEU A 15 19.13 44.31 16.14
CA LEU A 15 19.81 43.10 15.61
C LEU A 15 19.27 41.80 16.19
N GLY A 16 18.68 41.81 17.39
CA GLY A 16 18.05 40.64 18.01
C GLY A 16 16.65 40.33 17.49
N LEU A 17 16.01 41.25 16.79
CA LEU A 17 14.68 41.08 16.17
C LEU A 17 14.74 40.60 14.73
N SER A 18 15.91 40.45 14.12
CA SER A 18 16.07 39.85 12.80
C SER A 18 15.89 38.34 12.90
N GLY A 19 14.66 37.94 13.07
CA GLY A 19 14.01 36.83 12.45
C GLY A 19 14.55 35.45 12.79
N CYS A 20 13.89 34.78 13.67
CA CYS A 20 13.54 33.40 13.33
C CYS A 20 12.61 33.47 12.09
N GLU A 21 13.14 33.52 10.88
CA GLU A 21 12.39 33.04 9.72
C GLU A 21 12.01 31.60 10.03
N LYS A 22 10.70 31.37 10.22
CA LYS A 22 10.19 29.99 10.31
C LYS A 22 10.71 29.30 9.05
N ALA A 23 11.52 28.24 9.22
CA ALA A 23 11.95 27.42 8.11
C ALA A 23 10.69 27.11 7.28
N LYS A 24 10.69 27.48 6.00
CA LYS A 24 9.57 27.22 5.10
C LYS A 24 9.48 25.71 5.01
N VAL A 25 8.40 25.15 5.53
CA VAL A 25 8.14 23.72 5.39
C VAL A 25 7.92 23.45 3.90
N THR A 26 8.79 22.63 3.31
CA THR A 26 8.62 22.22 1.92
C THR A 26 7.57 21.14 1.87
N ASN A 27 6.54 21.34 1.05
CA ASN A 27 5.56 20.31 0.80
C ASN A 27 6.14 19.26 -0.17
N GLU A 28 6.06 18.01 0.23
CA GLU A 28 6.49 16.88 -0.57
C GLU A 28 5.50 15.74 -0.41
N ALA A 29 5.27 14.98 -1.48
CA ALA A 29 4.46 13.78 -1.45
C ALA A 29 5.11 12.67 -2.27
N SER A 30 4.85 11.42 -1.90
CA SER A 30 5.16 10.24 -2.69
C SER A 30 3.86 9.71 -3.27
N ALA A 31 3.82 9.50 -4.58
CA ALA A 31 2.67 8.94 -5.29
C ALA A 31 3.08 7.59 -5.90
N ASP A 32 2.22 6.58 -5.77
CA ASP A 32 2.43 5.26 -6.33
C ASP A 32 1.19 4.75 -7.06
N VAL A 33 1.42 3.96 -8.12
CA VAL A 33 0.39 3.25 -8.88
C VAL A 33 0.86 1.84 -9.19
N PHE A 34 0.04 0.85 -8.88
CA PHE A 34 0.33 -0.55 -9.20
C PHE A 34 -0.94 -1.30 -9.63
N VAL A 35 -0.76 -2.41 -10.36
CA VAL A 35 -1.87 -3.28 -10.77
C VAL A 35 -2.25 -4.22 -9.66
N LYS A 36 -3.52 -4.31 -9.35
CA LYS A 36 -4.08 -5.42 -8.54
C LYS A 36 -4.88 -6.36 -9.41
N SER A 37 -4.66 -7.66 -9.24
CA SER A 37 -5.43 -8.72 -9.88
C SER A 37 -6.02 -9.68 -8.86
N ILE A 38 -7.23 -10.15 -9.15
CA ILE A 38 -7.94 -11.18 -8.37
C ILE A 38 -8.71 -12.09 -9.32
N LYS A 39 -9.21 -13.22 -8.83
CA LYS A 39 -10.28 -13.96 -9.50
C LYS A 39 -11.62 -13.46 -8.99
N ASN A 40 -12.52 -13.11 -9.89
CA ASN A 40 -13.91 -12.81 -9.53
C ASN A 40 -14.69 -14.09 -9.18
N ALA A 41 -15.97 -13.95 -8.82
CA ALA A 41 -16.83 -15.07 -8.43
C ALA A 41 -17.01 -16.14 -9.55
N GLN A 42 -16.76 -15.78 -10.81
CA GLN A 42 -16.81 -16.68 -11.97
C GLN A 42 -15.43 -17.33 -12.27
N GLY A 43 -14.41 -17.07 -11.43
CA GLY A 43 -13.06 -17.58 -11.62
C GLY A 43 -12.25 -16.87 -12.72
N VAL A 44 -12.79 -15.78 -13.28
CA VAL A 44 -12.11 -14.97 -14.29
C VAL A 44 -11.16 -14.00 -13.59
N THR A 45 -9.93 -13.88 -14.09
CA THR A 45 -9.00 -12.86 -13.61
C THR A 45 -9.45 -11.47 -14.02
N VAL A 46 -9.57 -10.58 -13.04
CA VAL A 46 -9.92 -9.17 -13.22
C VAL A 46 -8.86 -8.28 -12.58
N TYR A 47 -8.72 -7.08 -13.09
CA TYR A 47 -7.64 -6.15 -12.77
C TYR A 47 -8.18 -4.76 -12.42
N THR A 48 -7.41 -4.04 -11.60
CA THR A 48 -7.60 -2.61 -11.37
C THR A 48 -6.26 -1.92 -11.14
N ALA A 49 -6.21 -0.61 -11.33
CA ALA A 49 -5.11 0.21 -10.82
C ALA A 49 -5.42 0.63 -9.38
N ILE A 50 -4.44 0.46 -8.52
CA ILE A 50 -4.47 0.97 -7.15
C ILE A 50 -3.62 2.23 -7.11
N HIS A 51 -4.11 3.26 -6.46
CA HIS A 51 -3.42 4.52 -6.31
C HIS A 51 -3.21 4.83 -4.83
N SER A 52 -1.99 5.23 -4.47
CA SER A 52 -1.68 5.70 -3.13
C SER A 52 -0.83 6.96 -3.19
N VAL A 53 -1.10 7.92 -2.30
CA VAL A 53 -0.29 9.12 -2.14
C VAL A 53 -0.10 9.36 -0.65
N PHE A 54 1.14 9.57 -0.26
CA PHE A 54 1.52 9.87 1.12
C PHE A 54 2.32 11.17 1.19
N SER A 55 2.08 11.94 2.26
CA SER A 55 2.87 13.12 2.60
C SER A 55 2.98 13.28 4.11
N TYR A 56 4.11 13.81 4.59
CA TYR A 56 4.24 14.24 5.98
C TYR A 56 3.44 15.52 6.27
N ASN A 57 3.17 16.34 5.25
CA ASN A 57 2.34 17.51 5.37
C ASN A 57 0.90 17.21 4.96
N PRO A 58 -0.11 17.68 5.70
CA PRO A 58 -1.50 17.40 5.37
C PRO A 58 -1.90 17.93 3.99
N MET A 59 -2.40 17.05 3.16
CA MET A 59 -2.97 17.34 1.85
C MET A 59 -4.47 17.63 1.98
N LYS A 60 -4.95 18.61 1.23
CA LYS A 60 -6.38 18.96 1.14
C LYS A 60 -7.13 18.01 0.20
N SER A 61 -6.52 17.70 -0.93
CA SER A 61 -7.09 16.79 -1.93
C SER A 61 -6.02 16.23 -2.85
N VAL A 62 -6.28 15.06 -3.41
CA VAL A 62 -5.43 14.42 -4.41
C VAL A 62 -6.31 13.93 -5.55
N SER A 63 -5.93 14.22 -6.78
CA SER A 63 -6.53 13.63 -7.98
C SER A 63 -5.45 12.98 -8.84
N VAL A 64 -5.82 11.91 -9.54
CA VAL A 64 -4.96 11.22 -10.49
C VAL A 64 -5.60 11.19 -11.87
N THR A 65 -4.79 11.42 -12.90
CA THR A 65 -5.20 11.28 -14.30
C THR A 65 -4.41 10.13 -14.92
N SER A 66 -5.13 9.08 -15.34
CA SER A 66 -4.57 7.94 -16.06
C SER A 66 -4.25 8.30 -17.52
N PRO A 67 -3.40 7.52 -18.23
CA PRO A 67 -3.17 7.73 -19.65
C PRO A 67 -4.47 7.75 -20.47
N GLY A 68 -4.79 8.90 -21.07
CA GLY A 68 -6.01 9.09 -21.86
C GLY A 68 -7.33 9.11 -21.08
N GLY A 69 -7.29 9.12 -19.75
CA GLY A 69 -8.45 9.12 -18.87
C GLY A 69 -8.84 10.51 -18.35
N ALA A 70 -9.97 10.56 -17.66
CA ALA A 70 -10.40 11.73 -16.88
C ALA A 70 -9.78 11.72 -15.47
N PRO A 71 -9.65 12.88 -14.80
CA PRO A 71 -9.20 12.93 -13.41
C PRO A 71 -10.12 12.15 -12.46
N LEU A 72 -9.52 11.33 -11.59
CA LEU A 72 -10.17 10.60 -10.51
C LEU A 72 -9.75 11.20 -9.18
N GLN A 73 -10.70 11.51 -8.30
CA GLN A 73 -10.41 11.96 -6.94
C GLN A 73 -10.08 10.76 -6.04
N LEU A 74 -8.98 10.84 -5.31
CA LEU A 74 -8.63 9.84 -4.31
C LEU A 74 -9.30 10.15 -2.98
N THR A 75 -9.55 9.10 -2.19
CA THR A 75 -10.17 9.22 -0.87
C THR A 75 -9.11 9.41 0.20
N ASN A 76 -9.34 10.33 1.15
CA ASN A 76 -8.50 10.47 2.33
C ASN A 76 -8.68 9.22 3.22
N PHE A 77 -7.58 8.49 3.44
CA PHE A 77 -7.63 7.19 4.13
C PHE A 77 -7.62 7.34 5.67
N GLU A 78 -7.01 8.37 6.22
CA GLU A 78 -6.74 8.49 7.66
C GLU A 78 -7.21 9.81 8.28
N ASN A 79 -8.27 10.42 7.85
CA ASN A 79 -8.84 11.68 8.41
C ASN A 79 -7.83 12.82 8.69
N GLY A 80 -6.51 12.56 8.59
CA GLY A 80 -5.43 13.52 8.83
C GLY A 80 -4.95 14.26 7.58
N GLY A 81 -5.38 13.81 6.40
CA GLY A 81 -4.93 14.40 5.13
C GLY A 81 -3.51 13.99 4.71
N ASN A 82 -2.88 13.05 5.42
CA ASN A 82 -1.52 12.60 5.11
C ASN A 82 -1.47 11.45 4.10
N SER A 83 -2.57 10.72 3.95
CA SER A 83 -2.66 9.54 3.09
C SER A 83 -3.93 9.56 2.26
N PHE A 84 -3.79 9.45 0.96
CA PHE A 84 -4.90 9.32 0.00
C PHE A 84 -4.76 8.01 -0.75
N PHE A 85 -5.87 7.32 -0.93
CA PHE A 85 -5.89 5.99 -1.50
C PHE A 85 -7.12 5.80 -2.38
N ASN A 86 -7.00 4.97 -3.41
CA ASN A 86 -8.15 4.50 -4.17
C ASN A 86 -7.96 3.03 -4.54
N GLU A 87 -8.88 2.22 -4.07
CA GLU A 87 -9.11 0.86 -4.56
C GLU A 87 -10.60 0.78 -4.91
N PRO A 88 -10.97 0.61 -6.19
CA PRO A 88 -12.34 0.46 -6.62
C PRO A 88 -13.01 -0.77 -5.99
N ALA A 89 -14.32 -0.82 -5.96
CA ALA A 89 -15.05 -2.03 -5.60
C ALA A 89 -14.70 -3.17 -6.59
N VAL A 90 -14.67 -4.42 -6.12
CA VAL A 90 -14.33 -5.59 -6.96
C VAL A 90 -15.24 -5.71 -8.20
N THR A 91 -16.47 -5.23 -8.11
CA THR A 91 -17.44 -5.16 -9.22
C THR A 91 -16.99 -4.26 -10.36
N ASP A 92 -16.09 -3.31 -10.08
CA ASP A 92 -15.60 -2.32 -11.05
C ASP A 92 -14.25 -2.74 -11.67
N TYR A 93 -13.72 -3.90 -11.27
CA TYR A 93 -12.52 -4.45 -11.88
C TYR A 93 -12.79 -4.92 -13.32
N SER A 94 -11.84 -4.66 -14.20
CA SER A 94 -11.91 -5.01 -15.62
C SER A 94 -11.21 -6.34 -15.92
N THR A 95 -11.66 -7.06 -16.95
CA THR A 95 -10.91 -8.19 -17.54
C THR A 95 -9.69 -7.74 -18.33
N THR A 96 -9.57 -6.44 -18.62
CA THR A 96 -8.40 -5.83 -19.25
C THR A 96 -7.56 -5.15 -18.19
N ALA A 97 -6.24 -5.40 -18.22
CA ALA A 97 -5.31 -4.70 -17.32
C ALA A 97 -5.35 -3.18 -17.54
N PRO A 98 -5.09 -2.38 -16.51
CA PRO A 98 -4.99 -0.92 -16.63
C PRO A 98 -3.96 -0.50 -17.69
N ALA A 99 -4.20 0.63 -18.31
CA ALA A 99 -3.28 1.18 -19.31
C ALA A 99 -1.91 1.46 -18.69
N SER A 100 -0.85 0.97 -19.33
CA SER A 100 0.52 1.34 -18.97
C SER A 100 0.82 2.78 -19.40
N GLY A 101 1.78 3.41 -18.74
CA GLY A 101 2.22 4.77 -19.04
C GLY A 101 2.17 5.69 -17.84
N ALA A 102 2.24 6.99 -18.10
CA ALA A 102 2.34 8.01 -17.07
C ALA A 102 0.99 8.32 -16.43
N TYR A 103 0.92 8.19 -15.11
CA TYR A 103 -0.18 8.62 -14.25
C TYR A 103 0.22 9.93 -13.58
N THR A 104 -0.59 10.97 -13.77
CA THR A 104 -0.30 12.31 -13.27
C THR A 104 -1.16 12.59 -12.04
N TYR A 105 -0.53 12.89 -10.91
CA TYR A 105 -1.16 13.23 -9.64
C TYR A 105 -1.09 14.72 -9.40
N LEU A 106 -2.23 15.37 -9.17
CA LEU A 106 -2.32 16.74 -8.69
C LEU A 106 -2.61 16.68 -7.18
N VAL A 107 -1.62 17.10 -6.39
CA VAL A 107 -1.69 17.17 -4.93
C VAL A 107 -1.88 18.62 -4.52
N LYS A 108 -2.94 18.90 -3.75
CA LYS A 108 -3.21 20.21 -3.16
C LYS A 108 -3.00 20.13 -1.65
N PHE A 109 -2.15 20.99 -1.13
CA PHE A 109 -1.88 21.08 0.30
C PHE A 109 -2.79 22.06 1.02
N ASN A 110 -2.87 21.97 2.35
CA ASN A 110 -3.75 22.82 3.15
C ASN A 110 -3.32 24.30 3.16
N ASP A 111 -2.06 24.60 2.89
CA ASP A 111 -1.52 25.94 2.75
C ASP A 111 -1.81 26.60 1.38
N GLY A 112 -2.42 25.83 0.46
CA GLY A 112 -2.79 26.27 -0.88
C GLY A 112 -1.75 25.94 -1.95
N GLU A 113 -0.59 25.35 -1.60
CA GLU A 113 0.37 24.90 -2.59
C GLU A 113 -0.19 23.72 -3.39
N GLU A 114 0.07 23.70 -4.69
CA GLU A 114 -0.30 22.63 -5.60
C GLU A 114 0.96 22.07 -6.27
N ILE A 115 1.14 20.75 -6.20
CA ILE A 115 2.28 20.08 -6.80
C ILE A 115 1.78 18.92 -7.68
N THR A 116 2.42 18.78 -8.83
CA THR A 116 2.15 17.68 -9.75
C THR A 116 3.26 16.66 -9.68
N TYR A 117 2.88 15.38 -9.46
CA TYR A 117 3.76 14.24 -9.50
C TYR A 117 3.38 13.32 -10.66
N THR A 118 4.35 12.63 -11.22
CA THR A 118 4.11 11.62 -12.26
C THR A 118 4.75 10.32 -11.83
N ASN A 119 3.96 9.24 -11.84
CA ASN A 119 4.45 7.88 -11.70
C ASN A 119 4.06 7.07 -12.94
N SER A 120 4.85 6.08 -13.31
CA SER A 120 4.65 5.28 -14.52
C SER A 120 4.25 3.87 -14.16
N LEU A 121 3.09 3.44 -14.65
CA LEU A 121 2.68 2.05 -14.54
C LEU A 121 3.28 1.24 -15.70
N ALA A 122 4.05 0.19 -15.37
CA ALA A 122 4.51 -0.76 -16.37
C ALA A 122 3.40 -1.73 -16.79
N THR A 123 3.61 -2.44 -17.90
CA THR A 123 2.63 -3.40 -18.46
C THR A 123 2.50 -4.70 -17.64
N ALA A 124 3.28 -4.88 -16.59
CA ALA A 124 3.31 -6.13 -15.84
C ALA A 124 2.12 -6.25 -14.89
N ALA A 125 1.43 -7.38 -14.97
CA ALA A 125 0.42 -7.81 -14.01
C ALA A 125 0.77 -9.21 -13.52
N LEU A 126 0.52 -9.50 -12.25
CA LEU A 126 0.61 -10.85 -11.71
C LEU A 126 -0.72 -11.57 -11.91
N LEU A 127 -0.67 -12.87 -12.17
CA LEU A 127 -1.86 -13.73 -12.11
C LEU A 127 -2.08 -14.17 -10.65
N PRO A 128 -3.35 -14.29 -10.19
CA PRO A 128 -3.64 -14.83 -8.88
C PRO A 128 -3.10 -16.24 -8.69
N ALA A 129 -2.49 -16.49 -7.54
CA ALA A 129 -1.93 -17.81 -7.22
C ALA A 129 -2.98 -18.91 -7.30
N ASN A 130 -2.57 -20.09 -7.75
CA ASN A 130 -3.33 -21.30 -7.55
C ASN A 130 -3.00 -21.87 -6.17
N ILE A 131 -3.93 -21.77 -5.21
CA ILE A 131 -3.80 -22.43 -3.91
C ILE A 131 -4.10 -23.91 -4.12
N THR A 132 -3.07 -24.76 -4.04
CA THR A 132 -3.17 -26.20 -4.33
C THR A 132 -3.62 -27.02 -3.13
N SER A 133 -3.47 -26.48 -1.94
CA SER A 133 -3.93 -27.14 -0.71
C SER A 133 -4.09 -26.15 0.43
N LEU A 134 -5.21 -26.25 1.13
CA LEU A 134 -5.46 -25.62 2.42
C LEU A 134 -6.18 -26.65 3.30
N ALA A 135 -5.48 -27.19 4.30
CA ALA A 135 -6.01 -28.33 5.08
C ALA A 135 -5.46 -28.34 6.50
N LYS A 136 -6.21 -28.98 7.42
CA LYS A 136 -5.70 -29.38 8.73
C LYS A 136 -4.71 -30.54 8.57
N THR A 137 -3.74 -30.61 9.47
CA THR A 137 -2.88 -31.79 9.61
C THR A 137 -3.70 -33.00 10.08
N ALA A 138 -3.17 -34.22 9.91
CA ALA A 138 -3.83 -35.43 10.38
C ALA A 138 -4.03 -35.43 11.90
N SER A 139 -3.13 -34.80 12.66
CA SER A 139 -3.27 -34.59 14.12
C SER A 139 -4.34 -33.54 14.48
N GLY A 140 -4.78 -32.72 13.52
CA GLY A 140 -5.76 -31.65 13.74
C GLY A 140 -5.25 -30.46 14.54
N ASP A 141 -3.95 -30.41 14.86
CA ASP A 141 -3.33 -29.36 15.69
C ASP A 141 -2.80 -28.16 14.88
N SER A 142 -2.69 -28.33 13.58
CA SER A 142 -2.12 -27.35 12.67
C SER A 142 -2.88 -27.25 11.34
N VAL A 143 -2.76 -26.09 10.68
CA VAL A 143 -3.26 -25.85 9.32
C VAL A 143 -2.08 -25.56 8.43
N TYR A 144 -2.12 -26.00 7.20
CA TYR A 144 -1.13 -25.65 6.19
C TYR A 144 -1.77 -25.15 4.90
N ILE A 145 -1.06 -24.26 4.23
CA ILE A 145 -1.39 -23.74 2.90
C ILE A 145 -0.23 -24.04 1.94
N LYS A 146 -0.55 -24.46 0.71
CA LYS A 146 0.39 -24.61 -0.40
C LYS A 146 -0.17 -23.91 -1.63
N TRP A 147 0.71 -23.37 -2.46
CA TRP A 147 0.34 -22.72 -3.70
C TRP A 147 1.41 -22.90 -4.77
N ASP A 148 1.01 -22.75 -6.04
CA ASP A 148 1.93 -22.72 -7.15
C ASP A 148 2.67 -21.38 -7.22
N ALA A 149 3.91 -21.40 -7.70
CA ALA A 149 4.69 -20.20 -7.93
C ALA A 149 3.96 -19.26 -8.91
N ILE A 150 3.82 -18.01 -8.54
CA ILE A 150 3.38 -16.97 -9.48
C ILE A 150 4.61 -16.52 -10.27
N PRO A 151 4.62 -16.68 -11.61
CA PRO A 151 5.71 -16.18 -12.43
C PRO A 151 5.95 -14.68 -12.17
N SER A 152 7.20 -14.29 -12.08
CA SER A 152 7.66 -12.92 -11.81
C SER A 152 7.34 -12.37 -10.41
N SER A 153 6.66 -13.10 -9.53
CA SER A 153 6.48 -12.63 -8.15
C SER A 153 7.81 -12.63 -7.40
N HIS A 154 8.12 -11.52 -6.75
CA HIS A 154 9.30 -11.37 -5.92
C HIS A 154 9.09 -11.90 -4.50
N ALA A 155 7.88 -11.77 -3.98
CA ALA A 155 7.55 -12.16 -2.62
C ALA A 155 6.07 -12.54 -2.47
N TYR A 156 5.73 -13.15 -1.34
CA TYR A 156 4.36 -13.50 -0.96
C TYR A 156 4.06 -12.99 0.44
N GLN A 157 2.82 -12.61 0.63
CA GLN A 157 2.25 -12.21 1.92
C GLN A 157 1.03 -13.08 2.19
N LEU A 158 0.81 -13.45 3.45
CA LEU A 158 -0.38 -14.18 3.84
C LEU A 158 -1.12 -13.45 4.96
N LYS A 159 -2.41 -13.25 4.77
CA LYS A 159 -3.32 -12.76 5.79
C LYS A 159 -4.41 -13.80 6.04
N VAL A 160 -4.77 -14.02 7.29
CA VAL A 160 -5.87 -14.91 7.67
C VAL A 160 -6.92 -14.09 8.39
N MET A 161 -8.14 -14.14 7.89
CA MET A 161 -9.27 -13.39 8.42
C MET A 161 -10.31 -14.32 9.00
N LYS A 162 -10.99 -13.88 10.08
CA LYS A 162 -12.25 -14.44 10.54
C LYS A 162 -13.32 -13.35 10.49
N GLY A 163 -14.20 -13.41 9.49
CA GLY A 163 -15.05 -12.29 9.16
C GLY A 163 -14.23 -11.06 8.81
N THR A 164 -14.44 -9.95 9.50
CA THR A 164 -13.69 -8.70 9.31
C THR A 164 -12.42 -8.59 10.18
N LYS A 165 -12.20 -9.55 11.10
CA LYS A 165 -11.06 -9.53 12.03
C LYS A 165 -9.86 -10.28 11.48
N GLN A 166 -8.69 -9.66 11.53
CA GLN A 166 -7.43 -10.30 11.17
C GLN A 166 -6.99 -11.23 12.32
N ALA A 167 -6.96 -12.54 12.03
CA ALA A 167 -6.53 -13.57 12.97
C ALA A 167 -5.02 -13.82 12.91
N TYR A 168 -4.42 -13.67 11.71
CA TYR A 168 -2.99 -13.86 11.50
C TYR A 168 -2.49 -13.03 10.33
N TYR A 169 -1.22 -12.64 10.40
CA TYR A 169 -0.52 -11.95 9.32
C TYR A 169 0.93 -12.41 9.23
N GLN A 170 1.31 -12.87 8.03
CA GLN A 170 2.68 -13.16 7.66
C GLN A 170 3.13 -12.12 6.65
N PRO A 171 4.04 -11.21 7.01
CA PRO A 171 4.54 -10.21 6.08
C PRO A 171 5.34 -10.87 4.94
N ALA A 172 5.46 -10.17 3.83
CA ALA A 172 6.17 -10.63 2.64
C ALA A 172 7.66 -10.92 2.90
N PHE A 173 8.24 -10.24 3.85
CA PHE A 173 9.63 -10.40 4.27
C PHE A 173 9.68 -10.74 5.75
N ALA A 174 10.16 -11.95 6.07
CA ALA A 174 10.51 -12.29 7.43
C ALA A 174 11.88 -11.64 7.75
N ASP A 175 11.97 -10.99 8.90
CA ASP A 175 13.21 -10.36 9.42
C ASP A 175 13.90 -9.39 8.43
N GLY A 176 13.12 -8.73 7.58
CA GLY A 176 13.58 -7.63 6.72
C GLY A 176 14.40 -8.05 5.49
N SER A 177 14.65 -9.33 5.23
CA SER A 177 15.56 -9.69 4.14
C SER A 177 15.22 -10.93 3.33
N VAL A 178 14.38 -11.83 3.81
CA VAL A 178 14.08 -13.09 3.09
C VAL A 178 12.63 -13.10 2.61
N PRO A 179 12.39 -13.00 1.28
CA PRO A 179 11.04 -13.10 0.75
C PRO A 179 10.45 -14.47 1.00
N LEU A 180 9.16 -14.52 1.36
CA LEU A 180 8.41 -15.75 1.44
C LEU A 180 8.35 -16.39 0.04
N LYS A 181 9.01 -17.53 -0.15
CA LYS A 181 9.15 -18.19 -1.45
C LYS A 181 7.93 -19.05 -1.78
N PRO A 182 7.62 -19.26 -3.09
CA PRO A 182 6.59 -20.18 -3.53
C PRO A 182 6.94 -21.63 -3.13
N ASN A 183 5.92 -22.48 -3.01
CA ASN A 183 6.01 -23.87 -2.64
C ASN A 183 6.51 -24.16 -1.21
N LEU A 184 6.61 -23.17 -0.37
CA LEU A 184 6.75 -23.40 1.05
C LEU A 184 5.40 -23.83 1.63
N ARG A 185 5.42 -24.96 2.34
CA ARG A 185 4.34 -25.34 3.23
C ARG A 185 4.39 -24.40 4.43
N LEU A 186 3.55 -23.38 4.45
CA LEU A 186 3.33 -22.62 5.67
C LEU A 186 2.41 -23.43 6.58
N GLY A 187 2.91 -23.76 7.76
CA GLY A 187 2.16 -24.42 8.81
C GLY A 187 1.90 -23.44 9.95
N PHE A 188 0.65 -23.38 10.39
CA PHE A 188 0.22 -22.61 11.55
C PHE A 188 -0.28 -23.56 12.60
N ARG A 189 0.14 -23.39 13.85
CA ARG A 189 -0.53 -24.08 14.96
C ARG A 189 -1.95 -23.53 15.08
N LEU A 190 -2.92 -24.42 15.29
CA LEU A 190 -4.32 -24.03 15.36
C LEU A 190 -4.56 -22.95 16.43
N ASN A 191 -3.85 -23.03 17.56
CA ASN A 191 -3.95 -22.02 18.62
C ASN A 191 -3.45 -20.61 18.24
N GLN A 192 -2.61 -20.48 17.19
CA GLN A 192 -2.19 -19.17 16.67
C GLN A 192 -3.32 -18.48 15.87
N LEU A 193 -4.22 -19.27 15.31
CA LEU A 193 -5.37 -18.81 14.53
C LEU A 193 -6.63 -18.69 15.38
N THR A 194 -6.84 -19.65 16.29
CA THR A 194 -8.12 -19.85 16.99
C THR A 194 -8.30 -19.03 18.27
N GLY A 195 -7.43 -18.06 18.57
CA GLY A 195 -7.75 -17.03 19.56
C GLY A 195 -9.10 -16.36 19.32
N GLU A 196 -9.62 -16.49 18.07
CA GLU A 196 -10.93 -15.98 17.65
C GLU A 196 -12.05 -17.05 17.70
N GLY A 197 -11.79 -18.26 18.20
CA GLY A 197 -12.75 -19.37 18.27
C GLY A 197 -12.93 -20.14 16.97
N SER A 198 -13.83 -21.14 16.94
CA SER A 198 -14.16 -21.96 15.76
C SER A 198 -14.94 -21.17 14.71
N GLY A 199 -14.95 -21.66 13.46
CA GLY A 199 -15.72 -21.11 12.33
C GLY A 199 -14.92 -21.00 11.05
N THR A 200 -15.49 -20.27 10.08
CA THR A 200 -14.87 -20.08 8.76
C THR A 200 -13.73 -19.07 8.83
N TYR A 201 -12.56 -19.48 8.38
CA TYR A 201 -11.38 -18.62 8.20
C TYR A 201 -11.05 -18.48 6.73
N THR A 202 -10.81 -17.23 6.30
CA THR A 202 -10.39 -16.90 4.94
C THR A 202 -8.88 -16.68 4.92
N PHE A 203 -8.18 -17.49 4.13
CA PHE A 203 -6.76 -17.33 3.83
C PHE A 203 -6.63 -16.49 2.57
N GLU A 204 -5.96 -15.36 2.69
CA GLU A 204 -5.70 -14.41 1.61
C GLU A 204 -4.20 -14.41 1.31
N LEU A 205 -3.83 -15.04 0.20
CA LEU A 205 -2.46 -15.09 -0.29
C LEU A 205 -2.26 -14.00 -1.33
N THR A 206 -1.30 -13.11 -1.10
CA THR A 206 -0.94 -12.03 -2.01
C THR A 206 0.46 -12.26 -2.55
N GLY A 207 0.59 -12.33 -3.88
CA GLY A 207 1.87 -12.25 -4.59
C GLY A 207 2.22 -10.80 -4.85
N LEU A 208 3.50 -10.45 -4.74
CA LEU A 208 4.04 -9.10 -4.85
C LEU A 208 5.09 -9.05 -5.95
N LEU A 209 4.97 -8.10 -6.86
CA LEU A 209 5.99 -7.72 -7.84
C LEU A 209 6.38 -6.28 -7.56
N PHE A 210 7.67 -6.04 -7.35
CA PHE A 210 8.24 -4.73 -7.12
C PHE A 210 8.91 -4.21 -8.40
N GLU A 211 9.03 -2.90 -8.54
CA GLU A 211 9.68 -2.26 -9.69
C GLU A 211 11.18 -2.57 -9.75
N SER A 212 11.79 -2.80 -8.59
CA SER A 212 13.22 -3.07 -8.47
C SER A 212 13.51 -4.15 -7.41
N THR A 213 14.75 -4.58 -7.36
CA THR A 213 15.26 -5.51 -6.34
C THR A 213 15.50 -4.84 -4.97
N THR A 214 15.32 -3.54 -4.87
CA THR A 214 15.33 -2.80 -3.59
C THR A 214 14.00 -2.88 -2.87
N TYR A 215 12.95 -3.37 -3.55
CA TYR A 215 11.61 -3.60 -3.00
C TYR A 215 10.91 -2.33 -2.46
N ASP A 216 11.21 -1.16 -3.03
CA ASP A 216 10.71 0.12 -2.53
C ASP A 216 9.29 0.44 -3.05
N TYR A 217 9.01 0.13 -4.33
CA TYR A 217 7.75 0.45 -4.98
C TYR A 217 7.12 -0.80 -5.58
N LEU A 218 5.79 -0.90 -5.44
CA LEU A 218 5.01 -1.99 -6.02
C LEU A 218 4.74 -1.72 -7.50
N GLN A 219 4.90 -2.75 -8.33
CA GLN A 219 4.48 -2.75 -9.73
C GLN A 219 3.16 -3.48 -9.91
N ALA A 220 3.00 -4.62 -9.24
CA ALA A 220 1.77 -5.38 -9.25
C ALA A 220 1.60 -6.22 -7.99
N ILE A 221 0.35 -6.46 -7.63
CA ILE A 221 -0.04 -7.46 -6.65
C ILE A 221 -1.10 -8.38 -7.25
N SER A 222 -1.15 -9.61 -6.76
CA SER A 222 -2.24 -10.52 -7.07
C SER A 222 -2.71 -11.21 -5.81
N THR A 223 -4.03 -11.31 -5.63
CA THR A 223 -4.61 -11.88 -4.42
C THR A 223 -5.48 -13.09 -4.74
N SER A 224 -5.27 -14.17 -4.00
CA SER A 224 -6.09 -15.38 -4.04
C SER A 224 -6.63 -15.67 -2.65
N THR A 225 -7.88 -16.10 -2.56
CA THR A 225 -8.51 -16.43 -1.30
C THR A 225 -9.01 -17.87 -1.28
N GLN A 226 -8.94 -18.50 -0.12
CA GLN A 226 -9.54 -19.81 0.13
C GLN A 226 -10.03 -19.90 1.57
N ASN A 227 -11.18 -20.55 1.77
CA ASN A 227 -11.81 -20.71 3.07
C ASN A 227 -11.54 -22.09 3.65
N ILE A 228 -11.50 -22.17 4.99
CA ILE A 228 -11.44 -23.42 5.75
C ILE A 228 -12.24 -23.28 7.04
N GLU A 229 -12.91 -24.36 7.45
CA GLU A 229 -13.56 -24.45 8.77
C GLU A 229 -12.56 -24.92 9.82
N LEU A 230 -12.39 -24.13 10.87
CA LEU A 230 -11.47 -24.42 11.99
C LEU A 230 -12.19 -24.54 13.32
#